data_3a8a1bf38421c513eb9ed393692b1370
#
_entry.id   3a8a1bf38421c513eb9ed393692b1370
#
_cell.length_a   1.000
_cell.length_b   1.000
_cell.length_c   1.000
_cell.angle_alpha   90.00
_cell.angle_beta   90.00
_cell.angle_gamma   90.00
#
_symmetry.space_group_name_H-M   'P 1'
#
loop_
_entity.id
_entity.type
_entity.pdbx_description
1 polymer ?
#
loop_
_entity_poly.entity_id
_entity_poly.type
_entity_poly.pdbx_seq_one_letter_code
_entity_poly.pdbx_strand_id
1 'polypeptide(L)'
;MTDPTAATREELLARLSEASEVEHNLMCVYLYAAFSLKRDGEGLSPAQQAAVDRWRGAILSVAREEMVHLLLVSNLLTALGGSAHFGRQNFPIAPGSLPADMQVRLAPVDRDSLQQLVWLERPDGADE
;
A
#
# COMPACT_ATOMS: atom_id res chain seq x y z
N MET A 1 9.57 9.00 37.36
CA MET A 1 8.96 7.66 37.17
C MET A 1 8.44 7.67 35.76
N THR A 2 9.17 7.06 34.83
CA THR A 2 8.76 6.97 33.42
C THR A 2 7.60 5.97 33.33
N ASP A 3 6.53 6.35 32.63
CA ASP A 3 5.42 5.47 32.34
C ASP A 3 5.97 4.27 31.53
N PRO A 4 5.87 3.02 32.01
CA PRO A 4 6.39 1.86 31.30
C PRO A 4 5.66 1.54 29.99
N THR A 5 4.60 2.27 29.66
CA THR A 5 3.85 2.14 28.39
C THR A 5 4.26 3.19 27.34
N ALA A 6 5.07 4.17 27.70
CA ALA A 6 5.54 5.18 26.76
C ALA A 6 6.62 4.61 25.84
N ALA A 7 6.36 4.59 24.52
CA ALA A 7 7.36 4.20 23.53
C ALA A 7 8.57 5.15 23.56
N THR A 8 9.75 4.60 23.48
CA THR A 8 10.98 5.38 23.36
C THR A 8 11.06 6.03 21.97
N ARG A 9 11.90 7.08 21.85
CA ARG A 9 12.16 7.70 20.54
C ARG A 9 12.70 6.67 19.52
N GLU A 10 13.58 5.80 19.97
CA GLU A 10 14.19 4.75 19.13
C GLU A 10 13.14 3.75 18.64
N GLU A 11 12.22 3.34 19.49
CA GLU A 11 11.09 2.47 19.11
C GLU A 11 10.15 3.16 18.12
N LEU A 12 9.87 4.46 18.32
CA LEU A 12 9.06 5.23 17.38
C LEU A 12 9.72 5.33 15.99
N LEU A 13 11.03 5.61 15.95
CA LEU A 13 11.78 5.67 14.70
C LEU A 13 11.78 4.31 13.97
N ALA A 14 11.93 3.20 14.71
CA ALA A 14 11.89 1.86 14.14
C ALA A 14 10.50 1.56 13.54
N ARG A 15 9.43 1.79 14.31
CA ARG A 15 8.05 1.57 13.85
C ARG A 15 7.66 2.44 12.65
N LEU A 16 8.09 3.70 12.63
CA LEU A 16 7.85 4.59 11.51
C LEU A 16 8.63 4.15 10.26
N SER A 17 9.84 3.61 10.42
CA SER A 17 10.59 3.04 9.29
C SER A 17 9.87 1.82 8.71
N GLU A 18 9.35 0.92 9.55
CA GLU A 18 8.53 -0.22 9.13
C GLU A 18 7.25 0.24 8.42
N ALA A 19 6.55 1.22 8.98
CA ALA A 19 5.37 1.82 8.35
C ALA A 19 5.71 2.40 6.97
N SER A 20 6.83 3.12 6.84
CA SER A 20 7.30 3.64 5.55
C SER A 20 7.50 2.54 4.50
N GLU A 21 8.03 1.38 4.89
CA GLU A 21 8.18 0.23 3.99
C GLU A 21 6.83 -0.33 3.56
N VAL A 22 5.86 -0.41 4.46
CA VAL A 22 4.49 -0.86 4.17
C VAL A 22 3.83 0.05 3.15
N GLU A 23 3.79 1.36 3.41
CA GLU A 23 3.19 2.36 2.51
C GLU A 23 3.84 2.34 1.12
N HIS A 24 5.17 2.22 1.07
CA HIS A 24 5.90 2.12 -0.19
C HIS A 24 5.53 0.84 -0.96
N ASN A 25 5.40 -0.29 -0.28
CA ASN A 25 4.97 -1.54 -0.90
C ASN A 25 3.54 -1.46 -1.41
N LEU A 26 2.60 -0.95 -0.62
CA LEU A 26 1.20 -0.78 -1.01
C LEU A 26 1.07 0.13 -2.23
N MET A 27 1.73 1.28 -2.22
CA MET A 27 1.81 2.17 -3.38
C MET A 27 2.23 1.42 -4.66
N CYS A 28 3.28 0.60 -4.58
CA CYS A 28 3.76 -0.19 -5.72
C CYS A 28 2.73 -1.21 -6.21
N VAL A 29 2.03 -1.89 -5.30
CA VAL A 29 0.98 -2.87 -5.63
C VAL A 29 -0.15 -2.21 -6.39
N TYR A 30 -0.67 -1.08 -5.89
CA TYR A 30 -1.77 -0.35 -6.54
C TYR A 30 -1.36 0.26 -7.88
N LEU A 31 -0.16 0.83 -7.98
CA LEU A 31 0.35 1.37 -9.26
C LEU A 31 0.49 0.27 -10.31
N TYR A 32 1.05 -0.88 -9.92
CA TYR A 32 1.20 -2.01 -10.84
C TYR A 32 -0.17 -2.50 -11.34
N ALA A 33 -1.13 -2.67 -10.44
CA ALA A 33 -2.49 -3.04 -10.77
C ALA A 33 -3.13 -2.03 -11.74
N ALA A 34 -3.07 -0.73 -11.43
CA ALA A 34 -3.62 0.32 -12.28
C ALA A 34 -3.01 0.33 -13.69
N PHE A 35 -1.70 0.13 -13.80
CA PHE A 35 -0.99 0.14 -15.08
C PHE A 35 -1.16 -1.15 -15.89
N SER A 36 -1.61 -2.24 -15.27
CA SER A 36 -1.93 -3.49 -15.94
C SER A 36 -3.27 -3.46 -16.69
N LEU A 37 -4.14 -2.49 -16.38
CA LEU A 37 -5.44 -2.36 -17.04
C LEU A 37 -5.29 -1.88 -18.48
N LYS A 38 -6.07 -2.47 -19.38
CA LYS A 38 -6.10 -2.12 -20.80
C LYS A 38 -6.36 -0.64 -21.03
N ARG A 39 -5.73 -0.09 -22.05
CA ARG A 39 -5.88 1.30 -22.47
C ARG A 39 -6.77 1.43 -23.71
N ASP A 40 -7.08 2.66 -24.05
CA ASP A 40 -7.77 2.97 -25.30
C ASP A 40 -7.01 2.40 -26.50
N GLY A 41 -7.75 1.84 -27.46
CA GLY A 41 -7.18 1.17 -28.63
C GLY A 41 -6.78 -0.29 -28.45
N GLU A 42 -6.90 -0.87 -27.24
CA GLU A 42 -6.55 -2.27 -26.94
C GLU A 42 -7.74 -3.25 -27.09
N GLY A 43 -8.65 -2.98 -28.01
CA GLY A 43 -9.72 -3.89 -28.38
C GLY A 43 -10.92 -3.91 -27.42
N LEU A 44 -11.12 -2.84 -26.65
CA LEU A 44 -12.29 -2.67 -25.79
C LEU A 44 -13.42 -1.95 -26.54
N SER A 45 -14.65 -2.33 -26.28
CA SER A 45 -15.81 -1.52 -26.67
C SER A 45 -15.86 -0.22 -25.86
N PRO A 46 -16.59 0.83 -26.31
CA PRO A 46 -16.71 2.07 -25.55
C PRO A 46 -17.25 1.88 -24.13
N ALA A 47 -18.17 0.95 -23.93
CA ALA A 47 -18.71 0.65 -22.60
C ALA A 47 -17.69 -0.05 -21.71
N GLN A 48 -16.90 -0.97 -22.26
CA GLN A 48 -15.81 -1.62 -21.56
C GLN A 48 -14.70 -0.62 -21.21
N GLN A 49 -14.32 0.26 -22.13
CA GLN A 49 -13.34 1.30 -21.89
C GLN A 49 -13.77 2.20 -20.73
N ALA A 50 -15.02 2.68 -20.74
CA ALA A 50 -15.57 3.50 -19.67
C ALA A 50 -15.54 2.77 -18.31
N ALA A 51 -15.77 1.46 -18.26
CA ALA A 51 -15.67 0.67 -17.03
C ALA A 51 -14.22 0.57 -16.56
N VAL A 52 -13.28 0.26 -17.44
CA VAL A 52 -11.85 0.15 -17.14
C VAL A 52 -11.29 1.49 -16.65
N ASP A 53 -11.70 2.60 -17.23
CA ASP A 53 -11.25 3.93 -16.81
C ASP A 53 -11.74 4.29 -15.39
N ARG A 54 -12.98 3.89 -15.04
CA ARG A 54 -13.47 4.04 -13.66
C ARG A 54 -12.67 3.19 -12.69
N TRP A 55 -12.38 1.92 -13.01
CA TRP A 55 -11.59 1.04 -12.16
C TRP A 55 -10.17 1.56 -11.98
N ARG A 56 -9.53 1.98 -13.08
CA ARG A 56 -8.20 2.62 -13.01
C ARG A 56 -8.22 3.85 -12.12
N GLY A 57 -9.24 4.71 -12.25
CA GLY A 57 -9.40 5.90 -11.43
C GLY A 57 -9.52 5.56 -9.94
N ALA A 58 -10.29 4.55 -9.59
CA ALA A 58 -10.45 4.08 -8.20
C ALA A 58 -9.11 3.56 -7.64
N ILE A 59 -8.43 2.66 -8.36
CA ILE A 59 -7.13 2.09 -7.93
C ILE A 59 -6.06 3.18 -7.81
N LEU A 60 -6.00 4.13 -8.74
CA LEU A 60 -5.06 5.26 -8.67
C LEU A 60 -5.39 6.23 -7.54
N SER A 61 -6.64 6.31 -7.09
CA SER A 61 -6.99 7.10 -5.90
C SER A 61 -6.33 6.52 -4.66
N VAL A 62 -6.46 5.21 -4.45
CA VAL A 62 -5.79 4.52 -3.34
C VAL A 62 -4.27 4.67 -3.45
N ALA A 63 -3.68 4.43 -4.62
CA ALA A 63 -2.24 4.61 -4.80
C ALA A 63 -1.74 6.01 -4.40
N ARG A 64 -2.54 7.05 -4.63
CA ARG A 64 -2.22 8.42 -4.20
C ARG A 64 -2.33 8.60 -2.69
N GLU A 65 -3.29 7.95 -2.06
CA GLU A 65 -3.42 7.94 -0.60
C GLU A 65 -2.19 7.32 0.04
N GLU A 66 -1.70 6.18 -0.48
CA GLU A 66 -0.46 5.55 -0.03
C GLU A 66 0.78 6.46 -0.22
N MET A 67 0.83 7.25 -1.30
CA MET A 67 1.88 8.26 -1.47
C MET A 67 1.82 9.36 -0.39
N VAL A 68 0.61 9.76 0.00
CA VAL A 68 0.41 10.75 1.07
C VAL A 68 0.80 10.15 2.42
N HIS A 69 0.44 8.91 2.70
CA HIS A 69 0.85 8.21 3.92
C HIS A 69 2.38 8.11 4.01
N LEU A 70 3.05 7.70 2.95
CA LEU A 70 4.50 7.63 2.88
C LEU A 70 5.15 9.01 3.13
N LEU A 71 4.59 10.08 2.59
CA LEU A 71 5.04 11.45 2.86
C LEU A 71 4.86 11.82 4.33
N LEU A 72 3.71 11.53 4.92
CA LEU A 72 3.42 11.82 6.33
C LEU A 72 4.38 11.07 7.27
N VAL A 73 4.60 9.78 7.03
CA VAL A 73 5.55 8.97 7.80
C VAL A 73 6.98 9.53 7.67
N SER A 74 7.39 9.92 6.47
CA SER A 74 8.71 10.54 6.23
C SER A 74 8.86 11.87 6.98
N ASN A 75 7.81 12.69 7.03
CA ASN A 75 7.80 13.93 7.80
C ASN A 75 7.89 13.67 9.31
N LEU A 76 7.18 12.65 9.82
CA LEU A 76 7.26 12.25 11.23
C LEU A 76 8.66 11.77 11.60
N LEU A 77 9.27 10.92 10.79
CA LEU A 77 10.67 10.49 10.96
C LEU A 77 11.61 11.68 11.08
N THR A 78 11.49 12.64 10.17
CA THR A 78 12.32 13.84 10.16
C THR A 78 12.06 14.73 11.38
N ALA A 79 10.81 14.90 11.77
CA ALA A 79 10.43 15.69 12.96
C ALA A 79 10.98 15.09 14.26
N LEU A 80 11.13 13.78 14.32
CA LEU A 80 11.77 13.07 15.45
C LEU A 80 13.31 13.07 15.37
N GLY A 81 13.90 13.74 14.37
CA GLY A 81 15.35 13.81 14.17
C GLY A 81 15.95 12.54 13.58
N GLY A 82 15.13 11.72 12.91
CA GLY A 82 15.56 10.63 12.05
C GLY A 82 15.73 11.08 10.60
N SER A 83 15.98 10.13 9.71
CA SER A 83 16.03 10.36 8.26
C SER A 83 14.79 9.74 7.61
N ALA A 84 14.32 10.34 6.52
CA ALA A 84 13.29 9.73 5.69
C ALA A 84 13.77 8.34 5.22
N HIS A 85 12.87 7.37 5.25
CA HIS A 85 13.16 5.99 4.89
C HIS A 85 12.32 5.60 3.66
N PHE A 86 12.99 5.20 2.59
CA PHE A 86 12.38 4.78 1.32
C PHE A 86 12.74 3.34 0.94
N GLY A 87 13.35 2.59 1.87
CA GLY A 87 13.56 1.17 1.71
C GLY A 87 12.23 0.43 1.61
N ARG A 88 12.25 -0.75 1.04
CA ARG A 88 11.13 -1.68 1.02
C ARG A 88 11.62 -3.10 0.77
N GLN A 89 10.81 -4.07 1.14
CA GLN A 89 11.05 -5.45 0.79
C GLN A 89 10.83 -5.69 -0.70
N ASN A 90 11.55 -6.63 -1.27
CA ASN A 90 11.33 -7.06 -2.65
C ASN A 90 10.06 -7.93 -2.73
N PHE A 91 9.36 -7.81 -3.85
CA PHE A 91 8.21 -8.68 -4.13
C PHE A 91 8.66 -10.09 -4.59
N PRO A 92 7.92 -11.15 -4.26
CA PRO A 92 6.74 -11.15 -3.37
C PRO A 92 7.13 -10.93 -1.90
N ILE A 93 6.28 -10.20 -1.17
CA ILE A 93 6.47 -9.96 0.27
C ILE A 93 6.02 -11.22 1.01
N ALA A 94 6.88 -11.72 1.90
CA ALA A 94 6.58 -12.91 2.68
C ALA A 94 5.40 -12.69 3.64
N PRO A 95 4.61 -13.76 3.94
CA PRO A 95 3.61 -13.71 4.99
C PRO A 95 4.21 -13.25 6.32
N GLY A 96 3.45 -12.50 7.12
CA GLY A 96 3.87 -11.97 8.42
C GLY A 96 4.57 -10.61 8.39
N SER A 97 4.91 -10.08 7.20
CA SER A 97 5.43 -8.71 7.03
C SER A 97 4.33 -7.66 6.91
N LEU A 98 3.11 -8.07 6.65
CA LEU A 98 1.88 -7.30 6.66
C LEU A 98 0.89 -7.97 7.62
N PRO A 99 -0.13 -7.24 8.13
CA PRO A 99 -1.13 -7.84 9.00
C PRO A 99 -1.91 -8.91 8.22
N ALA A 100 -1.48 -10.11 8.20
CA ALA A 100 -2.05 -11.40 7.87
C ALA A 100 -1.03 -12.32 7.18
N ASP A 101 -1.31 -13.61 7.22
CA ASP A 101 -0.52 -14.65 6.57
C ASP A 101 -0.67 -14.66 5.03
N MET A 102 -0.82 -13.50 4.41
CA MET A 102 -0.99 -13.37 2.97
C MET A 102 0.31 -12.94 2.29
N GLN A 103 0.67 -13.65 1.21
CA GLN A 103 1.77 -13.24 0.36
C GLN A 103 1.32 -12.11 -0.57
N VAL A 104 1.87 -10.92 -0.41
CA VAL A 104 1.61 -9.77 -1.29
C VAL A 104 2.56 -9.77 -2.46
N ARG A 105 2.01 -9.64 -3.67
CA ARG A 105 2.76 -9.68 -4.93
C ARG A 105 2.32 -8.56 -5.88
N LEU A 106 3.20 -8.17 -6.79
CA LEU A 106 2.81 -7.38 -7.96
C LEU A 106 2.09 -8.29 -8.95
N ALA A 107 0.84 -7.99 -9.25
CA ALA A 107 0.03 -8.77 -10.18
C ALA A 107 -0.82 -7.86 -11.07
N PRO A 108 -1.04 -8.23 -12.34
CA PRO A 108 -2.05 -7.59 -13.18
C PRO A 108 -3.42 -7.72 -12.52
N VAL A 109 -4.34 -6.82 -12.87
CA VAL A 109 -5.72 -6.91 -12.36
C VAL A 109 -6.40 -8.15 -12.93
N ASP A 110 -6.66 -9.09 -12.06
CA ASP A 110 -7.49 -10.27 -12.25
C ASP A 110 -8.35 -10.50 -11.01
N ARG A 111 -9.08 -11.61 -10.95
CA ARG A 111 -9.96 -11.90 -9.82
C ARG A 111 -9.19 -12.07 -8.51
N ASP A 112 -8.06 -12.75 -8.55
CA ASP A 112 -7.26 -13.06 -7.35
C ASP A 112 -6.53 -11.82 -6.85
N SER A 113 -5.92 -11.03 -7.75
CA SER A 113 -5.27 -9.79 -7.38
C SER A 113 -6.27 -8.76 -6.87
N LEU A 114 -7.48 -8.71 -7.44
CA LEU A 114 -8.54 -7.83 -6.95
C LEU A 114 -8.98 -8.22 -5.53
N GLN A 115 -9.05 -9.51 -5.24
CA GLN A 115 -9.35 -10.00 -3.89
C GLN A 115 -8.24 -9.63 -2.90
N GLN A 116 -6.97 -9.67 -3.32
CA GLN A 116 -5.85 -9.17 -2.53
C GLN A 116 -6.01 -7.67 -2.21
N LEU A 117 -6.37 -6.84 -3.21
CA LEU A 117 -6.57 -5.40 -3.01
C LEU A 117 -7.72 -5.12 -2.04
N VAL A 118 -8.87 -5.78 -2.23
CA VAL A 118 -10.03 -5.67 -1.33
C VAL A 118 -9.68 -6.07 0.09
N TRP A 119 -8.85 -7.10 0.25
CA TRP A 119 -8.42 -7.55 1.55
C TRP A 119 -7.50 -6.53 2.25
N LEU A 120 -6.58 -5.89 1.52
CA LEU A 120 -5.68 -4.86 2.04
C LEU A 120 -6.42 -3.61 2.54
N GLU A 121 -7.57 -3.28 1.92
CA GLU A 121 -8.42 -2.14 2.29
C GLU A 121 -9.48 -2.48 3.33
N ARG A 122 -9.48 -3.69 3.85
CA ARG A 122 -10.50 -4.12 4.79
C ARG A 122 -10.34 -3.40 6.14
N PRO A 123 -11.44 -2.85 6.72
CA PRO A 123 -11.40 -2.27 8.04
C PRO A 123 -10.97 -3.28 9.11
N ASP A 124 -10.27 -2.82 10.14
CA ASP A 124 -9.95 -3.63 11.30
C ASP A 124 -11.23 -4.21 11.93
N GLY A 125 -11.23 -5.49 12.25
CA GLY A 125 -12.37 -6.19 12.84
C GLY A 125 -13.43 -6.69 11.85
N ALA A 126 -13.19 -6.64 10.55
CA ALA A 126 -14.13 -7.16 9.53
C ALA A 126 -14.19 -8.70 9.46
N ASP A 127 -13.53 -9.41 10.35
CA ASP A 127 -13.46 -10.88 10.42
C ASP A 127 -14.43 -11.52 11.43
N GLU A 128 -15.35 -10.74 12.02
CA GLU A 128 -16.37 -11.25 12.94
C GLU A 128 -17.70 -11.51 12.26
#